data_06bc6a11aaa35f8f3c1d8a3ad300b60c
#
_entry.id   06bc6a11aaa35f8f3c1d8a3ad300b60c
#
_cell.length_a   1.000
_cell.length_b   1.000
_cell.length_c   1.000
_cell.angle_alpha   90.00
_cell.angle_beta   90.00
_cell.angle_gamma   90.00
#
_symmetry.space_group_name_H-M   'P 1'
#
loop_
_entity.id
_entity.type
_entity.pdbx_description
1 polymer ?
#
loop_
_entity_poly.entity_id
_entity_poly.type
_entity_poly.pdbx_seq_one_letter_code
_entity_poly.pdbx_strand_id
1 'polypeptide(L)'
;MYYKISNGSVTLGANTILEDINFYVKDNDKIGIVGRNGCGKTTLLKAITNEYTLSNGYDDLKIESSNDFKIGYVKQNITDNLNMKMIDYIKESNSDILEIENKLNSLEQKLSNSYSEQVLNKYNDLQNEYIYKGGNTYKKEYEIALKRFGFTDIDKEKLLNEFSGGQLTKLSLIRLLLSKPDLLILDEPTNHLDINSIEWLENYLKNYKKSIILVSHDRMFLDNICNVIYDIEYGELKRYVGNYSSFVKQKEQDYEKQLKDYEYQQKEIKRLQYIADRFRYKPTKAKMAMSKLKQIEKMVKIDKPNKSNTKTFKVNLKTEENSYRDVLKVKNLSIGYDKELCKLSFNLERQDKLGIIGENGIGKSTLIKTLTGLIPPLSGKYIYGDRVSIGYFSQNFENLDNNNTVYEEIDKAYPSMTPNEIRTLLGSFEFTGEDVFKKINDLSGGEKVKLSLCKILNNKPNLLILDEPTNHLDIISKDTIEKILTNYNGTIIMVSHDRYLINNVCNKLLVFENNEAKLYNYGYKEYLEKRKVDIPILKEEPKKEKNKVINKTVDNTSKLNKIMKEIELLDNDLKKLNNKLLEKEVYMNVAKAKEIEQEILNITNKIEDKTKEWESLANKVE
;
A
#
# COMPACT_ATOMS: atom_id res chain seq x y z
N MET A 1 -23.67 -5.39 1.82
CA MET A 1 -22.93 -5.44 0.55
C MET A 1 -23.25 -4.16 -0.20
N TYR A 2 -22.26 -3.31 -0.41
CA TYR A 2 -22.50 -1.97 -0.96
C TYR A 2 -22.44 -1.92 -2.47
N TYR A 3 -21.53 -2.66 -3.08
CA TYR A 3 -21.28 -2.58 -4.52
C TYR A 3 -20.86 -3.94 -5.07
N LYS A 4 -21.44 -4.35 -6.21
CA LYS A 4 -21.14 -5.61 -6.88
C LYS A 4 -21.24 -5.45 -8.39
N ILE A 5 -20.22 -5.95 -9.09
CA ILE A 5 -20.23 -6.21 -10.53
C ILE A 5 -20.19 -7.73 -10.72
N SER A 6 -21.05 -8.25 -11.57
CA SER A 6 -21.04 -9.66 -11.98
C SER A 6 -20.99 -9.74 -13.50
N ASN A 7 -20.11 -10.56 -14.03
CA ASN A 7 -19.95 -10.85 -15.46
C ASN A 7 -19.71 -9.60 -16.33
N GLY A 8 -18.92 -8.64 -15.83
CA GLY A 8 -18.56 -7.44 -16.57
C GLY A 8 -17.29 -7.62 -17.40
N SER A 9 -17.21 -6.93 -18.54
CA SER A 9 -15.98 -6.86 -19.34
C SER A 9 -15.69 -5.42 -19.73
N VAL A 10 -14.41 -5.06 -19.88
CA VAL A 10 -13.98 -3.73 -20.34
C VAL A 10 -13.16 -3.88 -21.60
N THR A 11 -13.64 -3.24 -22.67
CA THR A 11 -13.00 -3.22 -23.97
C THR A 11 -12.59 -1.80 -24.32
N LEU A 12 -11.35 -1.57 -24.70
CA LEU A 12 -10.82 -0.30 -25.17
C LEU A 12 -10.39 -0.44 -26.63
N GLY A 13 -11.12 0.19 -27.54
CA GLY A 13 -10.96 0.00 -28.97
C GLY A 13 -11.25 -1.46 -29.37
N ALA A 14 -10.29 -2.11 -30.01
CA ALA A 14 -10.42 -3.52 -30.44
C ALA A 14 -9.94 -4.55 -29.39
N ASN A 15 -9.36 -4.11 -28.27
CA ASN A 15 -8.75 -5.00 -27.29
C ASN A 15 -9.60 -5.07 -26.01
N THR A 16 -9.98 -6.28 -25.60
CA THR A 16 -10.56 -6.53 -24.29
C THR A 16 -9.44 -6.55 -23.26
N ILE A 17 -9.53 -5.63 -22.30
CA ILE A 17 -8.52 -5.45 -21.24
C ILE A 17 -8.85 -6.34 -20.03
N LEU A 18 -10.14 -6.39 -19.67
CA LEU A 18 -10.62 -7.19 -18.55
C LEU A 18 -11.83 -7.98 -18.99
N GLU A 19 -11.83 -9.29 -18.69
CA GLU A 19 -12.87 -10.23 -19.04
C GLU A 19 -13.52 -10.80 -17.78
N ASP A 20 -14.83 -11.03 -17.84
CA ASP A 20 -15.62 -11.70 -16.80
C ASP A 20 -15.34 -11.19 -15.37
N ILE A 21 -15.44 -9.87 -15.22
CA ILE A 21 -15.18 -9.19 -13.95
C ILE A 21 -16.25 -9.60 -12.94
N ASN A 22 -15.83 -10.30 -11.88
CA ASN A 22 -16.65 -10.60 -10.71
C ASN A 22 -16.05 -9.89 -9.49
N PHE A 23 -16.54 -8.70 -9.21
CA PHE A 23 -16.02 -7.81 -8.18
C PHE A 23 -17.10 -7.42 -7.18
N TYR A 24 -16.81 -7.47 -5.89
CA TYR A 24 -17.73 -7.04 -4.86
C TYR A 24 -17.03 -6.42 -3.65
N VAL A 25 -17.69 -5.45 -3.04
CA VAL A 25 -17.27 -4.72 -1.85
C VAL A 25 -18.29 -4.97 -0.75
N LYS A 26 -17.83 -5.43 0.41
CA LYS A 26 -18.62 -5.56 1.65
C LYS A 26 -18.37 -4.36 2.56
N ASP A 27 -19.20 -4.25 3.60
CA ASP A 27 -19.03 -3.24 4.66
C ASP A 27 -17.64 -3.35 5.29
N ASN A 28 -16.97 -2.21 5.42
CA ASN A 28 -15.64 -2.11 6.01
C ASN A 28 -14.53 -2.91 5.28
N ASP A 29 -14.79 -3.40 4.05
CA ASP A 29 -13.74 -4.04 3.26
C ASP A 29 -12.65 -3.02 2.90
N LYS A 30 -11.41 -3.41 3.12
CA LYS A 30 -10.22 -2.69 2.69
C LYS A 30 -9.53 -3.50 1.62
N ILE A 31 -9.87 -3.20 0.38
CA ILE A 31 -9.52 -3.97 -0.79
C ILE A 31 -8.25 -3.43 -1.41
N GLY A 32 -7.23 -4.28 -1.58
CA GLY A 32 -6.06 -4.00 -2.39
C GLY A 32 -6.22 -4.60 -3.78
N ILE A 33 -5.96 -3.83 -4.83
CA ILE A 33 -5.89 -4.34 -6.21
C ILE A 33 -4.43 -4.40 -6.61
N VAL A 34 -3.97 -5.60 -6.98
CA VAL A 34 -2.59 -5.86 -7.39
C VAL A 34 -2.53 -6.45 -8.80
N GLY A 35 -1.38 -6.36 -9.44
CA GLY A 35 -1.13 -6.87 -10.78
C GLY A 35 0.00 -6.08 -11.46
N ARG A 36 0.48 -6.56 -12.61
CA ARG A 36 1.54 -5.91 -13.40
C ARG A 36 1.14 -4.52 -13.89
N ASN A 37 2.12 -3.70 -14.29
CA ASN A 37 1.81 -2.48 -15.01
C ASN A 37 1.12 -2.81 -16.34
N GLY A 38 0.05 -2.07 -16.67
CA GLY A 38 -0.74 -2.29 -17.88
C GLY A 38 -1.76 -3.44 -17.82
N CYS A 39 -1.90 -4.18 -16.70
CA CYS A 39 -2.88 -5.27 -16.59
C CYS A 39 -4.34 -4.83 -16.42
N GLY A 40 -4.63 -3.52 -16.34
CA GLY A 40 -5.98 -2.99 -16.24
C GLY A 40 -6.41 -2.53 -14.83
N LYS A 41 -5.49 -2.31 -13.87
CA LYS A 41 -5.83 -1.82 -12.53
C LYS A 41 -6.62 -0.51 -12.56
N THR A 42 -6.06 0.54 -13.18
CA THR A 42 -6.72 1.84 -13.35
C THR A 42 -7.99 1.74 -14.22
N THR A 43 -8.00 0.82 -15.20
CA THR A 43 -9.18 0.53 -16.04
C THR A 43 -10.33 -0.01 -15.20
N LEU A 44 -10.05 -0.94 -14.27
CA LEU A 44 -11.05 -1.44 -13.32
C LEU A 44 -11.58 -0.32 -12.41
N LEU A 45 -10.70 0.55 -11.89
CA LEU A 45 -11.14 1.69 -11.07
C LEU A 45 -12.07 2.64 -11.85
N LYS A 46 -11.71 2.95 -13.11
CA LYS A 46 -12.53 3.79 -13.99
C LYS A 46 -13.86 3.13 -14.37
N ALA A 47 -13.91 1.80 -14.46
CA ALA A 47 -15.16 1.07 -14.65
C ALA A 47 -16.06 1.15 -13.39
N ILE A 48 -15.47 1.04 -12.19
CA ILE A 48 -16.20 1.18 -10.91
C ILE A 48 -16.74 2.60 -10.74
N THR A 49 -16.03 3.62 -11.21
CA THR A 49 -16.45 5.03 -11.14
C THR A 49 -17.36 5.45 -12.30
N ASN A 50 -17.78 4.52 -13.16
CA ASN A 50 -18.58 4.75 -14.37
C ASN A 50 -17.92 5.70 -15.41
N GLU A 51 -16.60 5.88 -15.35
CA GLU A 51 -15.86 6.62 -16.40
C GLU A 51 -15.69 5.75 -17.66
N TYR A 52 -15.62 4.43 -17.51
CA TYR A 52 -15.68 3.46 -18.60
C TYR A 52 -16.94 2.62 -18.53
N THR A 53 -17.54 2.38 -19.68
CA THR A 53 -18.73 1.52 -19.80
C THR A 53 -18.32 0.06 -19.69
N LEU A 54 -19.03 -0.69 -18.85
CA LEU A 54 -18.95 -2.14 -18.77
C LEU A 54 -19.82 -2.76 -19.86
N SER A 55 -19.31 -3.79 -20.50
CA SER A 55 -20.03 -4.66 -21.43
C SER A 55 -20.29 -6.03 -20.79
N ASN A 56 -21.15 -6.84 -21.40
CA ASN A 56 -21.37 -8.22 -20.97
C ASN A 56 -20.07 -9.02 -21.07
N GLY A 57 -19.82 -9.87 -20.05
CA GLY A 57 -18.78 -10.89 -20.10
C GLY A 57 -19.30 -12.16 -20.79
N TYR A 58 -19.02 -13.33 -20.23
CA TYR A 58 -19.58 -14.62 -20.71
C TYR A 58 -21.09 -14.69 -20.46
N ASP A 59 -21.58 -14.05 -19.41
CA ASP A 59 -22.99 -13.94 -19.04
C ASP A 59 -23.42 -12.46 -18.97
N ASP A 60 -24.72 -12.22 -18.71
CA ASP A 60 -25.28 -10.87 -18.62
C ASP A 60 -24.68 -10.07 -17.46
N LEU A 61 -24.23 -8.86 -17.78
CA LEU A 61 -23.73 -7.89 -16.81
C LEU A 61 -24.79 -7.51 -15.79
N LYS A 62 -24.44 -7.59 -14.50
CA LYS A 62 -25.24 -7.10 -13.39
C LYS A 62 -24.43 -6.19 -12.50
N ILE A 63 -24.92 -4.99 -12.27
CA ILE A 63 -24.35 -4.02 -11.32
C ILE A 63 -25.36 -3.78 -10.23
N GLU A 64 -24.99 -4.06 -9.00
CA GLU A 64 -25.81 -3.87 -7.80
C GLU A 64 -25.12 -2.85 -6.88
N SER A 65 -25.80 -1.78 -6.50
CA SER A 65 -25.30 -0.80 -5.53
C SER A 65 -26.42 -0.41 -4.57
N SER A 66 -26.08 0.00 -3.35
CA SER A 66 -27.05 0.59 -2.44
C SER A 66 -27.47 1.99 -2.91
N ASN A 67 -28.68 2.42 -2.56
CA ASN A 67 -29.16 3.77 -2.87
C ASN A 67 -28.26 4.82 -2.19
N ASP A 68 -28.04 5.96 -2.86
CA ASP A 68 -27.25 7.11 -2.38
C ASP A 68 -25.78 6.81 -2.05
N PHE A 69 -25.20 5.77 -2.70
CA PHE A 69 -23.83 5.35 -2.47
C PHE A 69 -22.83 6.35 -3.09
N LYS A 70 -22.10 7.05 -2.23
CA LYS A 70 -21.11 8.05 -2.65
C LYS A 70 -19.75 7.39 -2.87
N ILE A 71 -19.28 7.42 -4.13
CA ILE A 71 -17.93 6.98 -4.50
C ILE A 71 -17.02 8.21 -4.56
N GLY A 72 -15.89 8.14 -3.85
CA GLY A 72 -14.84 9.16 -3.94
C GLY A 72 -13.62 8.60 -4.64
N TYR A 73 -13.19 9.26 -5.70
CA TYR A 73 -12.01 8.92 -6.49
C TYR A 73 -11.18 10.16 -6.81
N VAL A 74 -9.86 10.07 -6.66
CA VAL A 74 -8.95 11.16 -7.06
C VAL A 74 -8.72 11.10 -8.56
N LYS A 75 -9.15 12.11 -9.29
CA LYS A 75 -8.72 12.31 -10.68
C LYS A 75 -7.25 12.73 -10.69
N GLN A 76 -6.45 12.11 -11.55
CA GLN A 76 -5.01 12.36 -11.66
C GLN A 76 -4.64 13.80 -12.06
N ASN A 77 -5.57 14.55 -12.65
CA ASN A 77 -5.34 15.95 -13.05
C ASN A 77 -6.41 16.86 -12.45
N ILE A 78 -5.97 17.83 -11.65
CA ILE A 78 -6.80 18.99 -11.31
C ILE A 78 -6.78 19.91 -12.52
N THR A 79 -7.79 19.81 -13.39
CA THR A 79 -7.95 20.69 -14.55
C THR A 79 -8.91 21.84 -14.28
N ASP A 80 -9.76 21.71 -13.25
CA ASP A 80 -10.82 22.65 -12.98
C ASP A 80 -10.39 23.66 -11.90
N ASN A 81 -10.52 24.95 -12.23
CA ASN A 81 -10.32 26.10 -11.31
C ASN A 81 -8.90 26.28 -10.73
N LEU A 82 -7.86 26.21 -11.54
CA LEU A 82 -6.47 26.51 -11.13
C LEU A 82 -6.28 27.92 -10.52
N ASN A 83 -7.23 28.83 -10.73
CA ASN A 83 -7.22 30.20 -10.17
C ASN A 83 -7.88 30.30 -8.77
N MET A 84 -8.24 29.17 -8.16
CA MET A 84 -8.81 29.13 -6.80
C MET A 84 -7.68 29.09 -5.76
N LYS A 85 -7.91 29.68 -4.58
CA LYS A 85 -7.00 29.55 -3.44
C LYS A 85 -7.01 28.14 -2.88
N MET A 86 -5.85 27.67 -2.39
CA MET A 86 -5.70 26.35 -1.80
C MET A 86 -6.73 26.07 -0.69
N ILE A 87 -6.94 27.05 0.20
CA ILE A 87 -7.86 26.88 1.33
C ILE A 87 -9.31 26.70 0.89
N ASP A 88 -9.74 27.41 -0.17
CA ASP A 88 -11.10 27.32 -0.67
C ASP A 88 -11.34 25.97 -1.37
N TYR A 89 -10.35 25.48 -2.13
CA TYR A 89 -10.36 24.15 -2.73
C TYR A 89 -10.52 23.03 -1.69
N ILE A 90 -9.84 23.14 -0.56
CA ILE A 90 -9.96 22.16 0.54
C ILE A 90 -11.32 22.26 1.24
N LYS A 91 -11.83 23.48 1.48
CA LYS A 91 -13.13 23.70 2.12
C LYS A 91 -14.30 23.15 1.29
N GLU A 92 -14.22 23.16 -0.04
CA GLU A 92 -15.25 22.57 -0.91
C GLU A 92 -15.50 21.08 -0.65
N SER A 93 -14.55 20.34 -0.04
CA SER A 93 -14.77 18.94 0.38
C SER A 93 -15.93 18.78 1.37
N ASN A 94 -16.25 19.84 2.09
CA ASN A 94 -17.31 19.90 3.11
C ASN A 94 -18.34 20.99 2.76
N SER A 95 -18.73 21.09 1.49
CA SER A 95 -19.71 22.07 1.00
C SER A 95 -21.01 22.05 1.82
N ASP A 96 -21.50 20.86 2.18
CA ASP A 96 -22.71 20.68 3.00
C ASP A 96 -22.54 21.35 4.40
N ILE A 97 -21.38 21.26 5.01
CA ILE A 97 -21.07 21.89 6.32
C ILE A 97 -20.97 23.40 6.15
N LEU A 98 -20.32 23.87 5.09
CA LEU A 98 -20.20 25.30 4.79
C LEU A 98 -21.57 25.95 4.51
N GLU A 99 -22.46 25.26 3.80
CA GLU A 99 -23.83 25.75 3.59
C GLU A 99 -24.60 25.90 4.92
N ILE A 100 -24.46 24.92 5.81
CA ILE A 100 -25.07 24.99 7.14
C ILE A 100 -24.46 26.15 7.94
N GLU A 101 -23.13 26.32 7.92
CA GLU A 101 -22.43 27.42 8.59
C GLU A 101 -22.92 28.80 8.09
N ASN A 102 -23.08 28.95 6.77
CA ASN A 102 -23.64 30.18 6.18
C ASN A 102 -25.10 30.41 6.59
N LYS A 103 -25.92 29.36 6.64
CA LYS A 103 -27.34 29.44 7.10
C LYS A 103 -27.38 29.79 8.59
N LEU A 104 -26.52 29.20 9.44
CA LEU A 104 -26.42 29.53 10.86
C LEU A 104 -26.06 31.00 11.06
N ASN A 105 -25.01 31.49 10.37
CA ASN A 105 -24.60 32.88 10.44
C ASN A 105 -25.74 33.84 10.02
N SER A 106 -26.49 33.49 8.98
CA SER A 106 -27.63 34.29 8.53
C SER A 106 -28.80 34.33 9.53
N LEU A 107 -29.06 33.21 10.22
CA LEU A 107 -30.08 33.13 11.27
C LEU A 107 -29.63 33.86 12.55
N GLU A 108 -28.33 33.80 12.89
CA GLU A 108 -27.73 34.52 14.02
C GLU A 108 -27.86 36.06 13.85
N GLN A 109 -27.60 36.57 12.63
CA GLN A 109 -27.87 37.97 12.28
C GLN A 109 -29.35 38.36 12.38
N LYS A 110 -30.27 37.46 12.00
CA LYS A 110 -31.71 37.69 12.14
C LYS A 110 -32.17 37.71 13.62
N LEU A 111 -31.64 36.80 14.44
CA LEU A 111 -31.92 36.74 15.88
C LEU A 111 -31.36 37.94 16.63
N SER A 112 -30.20 38.50 16.21
CA SER A 112 -29.69 39.73 16.78
C SER A 112 -30.47 40.99 16.45
N ASN A 113 -31.20 40.96 15.29
CA ASN A 113 -32.06 42.10 14.86
C ASN A 113 -33.50 42.00 15.35
N SER A 114 -34.06 40.78 15.49
CA SER A 114 -35.42 40.54 15.97
C SER A 114 -35.55 39.13 16.55
N TYR A 115 -35.98 39.04 17.81
CA TYR A 115 -36.21 37.75 18.45
C TYR A 115 -37.47 37.11 17.88
N SER A 116 -37.34 35.87 17.40
CA SER A 116 -38.49 35.04 16.95
C SER A 116 -38.24 33.59 17.36
N GLU A 117 -39.18 33.00 18.08
CA GLU A 117 -39.10 31.60 18.55
C GLU A 117 -38.98 30.62 17.37
N GLN A 118 -39.64 30.89 16.24
CA GLN A 118 -39.52 30.08 15.03
C GLN A 118 -38.11 30.10 14.41
N VAL A 119 -37.44 31.25 14.48
CA VAL A 119 -36.05 31.40 13.99
C VAL A 119 -35.07 30.69 14.95
N LEU A 120 -35.35 30.77 16.26
CA LEU A 120 -34.54 30.08 17.28
C LEU A 120 -34.63 28.54 17.11
N ASN A 121 -35.81 28.01 16.90
CA ASN A 121 -36.00 26.57 16.67
C ASN A 121 -35.25 26.10 15.42
N LYS A 122 -35.33 26.83 14.30
CA LYS A 122 -34.58 26.54 13.07
C LYS A 122 -33.05 26.62 13.30
N TYR A 123 -32.59 27.58 14.10
CA TYR A 123 -31.17 27.69 14.46
C TYR A 123 -30.71 26.47 15.24
N ASN A 124 -31.47 26.03 16.25
CA ASN A 124 -31.16 24.86 17.05
C ASN A 124 -31.13 23.57 16.22
N ASP A 125 -32.09 23.38 15.31
CA ASP A 125 -32.13 22.23 14.41
C ASP A 125 -30.90 22.21 13.50
N LEU A 126 -30.55 23.33 12.88
CA LEU A 126 -29.36 23.46 12.05
C LEU A 126 -28.05 23.33 12.85
N GLN A 127 -28.03 23.81 14.10
CA GLN A 127 -26.89 23.64 15.00
C GLN A 127 -26.65 22.17 15.34
N ASN A 128 -27.71 21.39 15.60
CA ASN A 128 -27.63 19.97 15.82
C ASN A 128 -27.15 19.23 14.56
N GLU A 129 -27.66 19.62 13.37
CA GLU A 129 -27.20 19.08 12.10
C GLU A 129 -25.72 19.40 11.85
N TYR A 130 -25.27 20.62 12.15
CA TYR A 130 -23.88 21.05 12.06
C TYR A 130 -22.95 20.20 12.95
N ILE A 131 -23.36 19.96 14.19
CA ILE A 131 -22.61 19.12 15.14
C ILE A 131 -22.57 17.67 14.65
N TYR A 132 -23.72 17.13 14.21
CA TYR A 132 -23.84 15.75 13.72
C TYR A 132 -22.95 15.50 12.49
N LYS A 133 -22.87 16.46 11.56
CA LYS A 133 -22.00 16.40 10.38
C LYS A 133 -20.52 16.69 10.69
N GLY A 134 -20.16 16.94 11.93
CA GLY A 134 -18.76 17.17 12.36
C GLY A 134 -18.27 18.59 12.15
N GLY A 135 -19.17 19.58 12.09
CA GLY A 135 -18.83 20.98 11.89
C GLY A 135 -17.84 21.57 12.91
N ASN A 136 -17.81 21.04 14.14
CA ASN A 136 -16.84 21.47 15.15
C ASN A 136 -15.43 20.93 14.95
N THR A 137 -15.28 19.86 14.16
CA THR A 137 -13.99 19.15 14.02
C THR A 137 -13.35 19.30 12.64
N TYR A 138 -14.13 19.60 11.59
CA TYR A 138 -13.63 19.61 10.21
C TYR A 138 -12.48 20.59 9.99
N LYS A 139 -12.50 21.77 10.67
CA LYS A 139 -11.42 22.77 10.60
C LYS A 139 -10.10 22.22 11.15
N LYS A 140 -10.17 21.47 12.25
CA LYS A 140 -8.97 20.83 12.84
C LYS A 140 -8.49 19.67 11.97
N GLU A 141 -9.40 18.91 11.38
CA GLU A 141 -9.05 17.76 10.53
C GLU A 141 -8.29 18.22 9.29
N TYR A 142 -8.75 19.26 8.57
CA TYR A 142 -8.01 19.75 7.40
C TYR A 142 -6.69 20.42 7.77
N GLU A 143 -6.59 21.14 8.89
CA GLU A 143 -5.34 21.73 9.34
C GLU A 143 -4.29 20.65 9.66
N ILE A 144 -4.70 19.60 10.36
CA ILE A 144 -3.82 18.44 10.64
C ILE A 144 -3.37 17.80 9.33
N ALA A 145 -4.30 17.54 8.40
CA ALA A 145 -3.98 16.92 7.14
C ALA A 145 -2.99 17.77 6.32
N LEU A 146 -3.27 19.07 6.14
CA LEU A 146 -2.38 19.99 5.42
C LEU A 146 -0.97 20.00 6.00
N LYS A 147 -0.86 20.11 7.33
CA LYS A 147 0.43 20.13 8.02
C LYS A 147 1.21 18.83 7.87
N ARG A 148 0.52 17.68 7.90
CA ARG A 148 1.13 16.36 7.72
C ARG A 148 1.62 16.10 6.30
N PHE A 149 1.00 16.73 5.30
CA PHE A 149 1.43 16.65 3.91
C PHE A 149 2.45 17.75 3.52
N GLY A 150 2.93 18.53 4.50
CA GLY A 150 4.00 19.51 4.33
C GLY A 150 3.54 20.88 3.84
N PHE A 151 2.24 21.21 3.94
CA PHE A 151 1.73 22.54 3.63
C PHE A 151 1.81 23.47 4.85
N THR A 152 2.19 24.71 4.60
CA THR A 152 2.32 25.76 5.62
C THR A 152 1.11 26.70 5.60
N ASP A 153 1.01 27.56 6.63
CA ASP A 153 -0.06 28.57 6.67
C ASP A 153 0.05 29.60 5.54
N ILE A 154 1.26 29.85 5.03
CA ILE A 154 1.49 30.75 3.89
C ILE A 154 0.92 30.16 2.61
N ASP A 155 0.95 28.84 2.45
CA ASP A 155 0.45 28.15 1.26
C ASP A 155 -1.08 28.24 1.12
N LYS A 156 -1.81 28.47 2.23
CA LYS A 156 -3.28 28.57 2.24
C LYS A 156 -3.81 29.68 1.33
N GLU A 157 -3.06 30.77 1.20
CA GLU A 157 -3.44 31.93 0.39
C GLU A 157 -2.97 31.85 -1.08
N LYS A 158 -2.12 30.88 -1.42
CA LYS A 158 -1.63 30.67 -2.78
C LYS A 158 -2.72 30.13 -3.69
N LEU A 159 -2.63 30.46 -4.98
CA LEU A 159 -3.46 29.90 -6.03
C LEU A 159 -3.00 28.49 -6.40
N LEU A 160 -3.91 27.63 -6.83
CA LEU A 160 -3.57 26.25 -7.21
C LEU A 160 -2.55 26.18 -8.35
N ASN A 161 -2.51 27.16 -9.25
CA ASN A 161 -1.54 27.22 -10.35
C ASN A 161 -0.09 27.49 -9.89
N GLU A 162 0.13 27.92 -8.64
CA GLU A 162 1.45 28.15 -8.07
C GLU A 162 2.09 26.85 -7.51
N PHE A 163 1.31 25.76 -7.41
CA PHE A 163 1.77 24.49 -6.86
C PHE A 163 2.30 23.55 -7.94
N SER A 164 3.30 22.76 -7.58
CA SER A 164 3.79 21.68 -8.45
C SER A 164 2.74 20.56 -8.62
N GLY A 165 2.84 19.77 -9.70
CA GLY A 165 1.94 18.64 -9.96
C GLY A 165 1.85 17.66 -8.78
N GLY A 166 2.97 17.37 -8.13
CA GLY A 166 2.99 16.51 -6.93
C GLY A 166 2.29 17.13 -5.72
N GLN A 167 2.38 18.47 -5.54
CA GLN A 167 1.65 19.19 -4.49
C GLN A 167 0.14 19.20 -4.78
N LEU A 168 -0.25 19.40 -6.04
CA LEU A 168 -1.65 19.33 -6.45
C LEU A 168 -2.25 17.94 -6.20
N THR A 169 -1.51 16.88 -6.50
CA THR A 169 -1.93 15.50 -6.20
C THR A 169 -2.15 15.30 -4.71
N LYS A 170 -1.25 15.84 -3.85
CA LYS A 170 -1.42 15.81 -2.38
C LYS A 170 -2.68 16.55 -1.93
N LEU A 171 -2.96 17.73 -2.49
CA LEU A 171 -4.16 18.52 -2.19
C LEU A 171 -5.44 17.79 -2.59
N SER A 172 -5.46 17.15 -3.76
CA SER A 172 -6.59 16.32 -4.21
C SER A 172 -6.83 15.15 -3.28
N LEU A 173 -5.76 14.50 -2.83
CA LEU A 173 -5.85 13.40 -1.86
C LEU A 173 -6.43 13.89 -0.53
N ILE A 174 -5.94 15.01 0.02
CA ILE A 174 -6.47 15.60 1.26
C ILE A 174 -7.96 15.92 1.11
N ARG A 175 -8.35 16.58 0.01
CA ARG A 175 -9.75 16.91 -0.28
C ARG A 175 -10.63 15.66 -0.30
N LEU A 176 -10.18 14.60 -0.98
CA LEU A 176 -10.89 13.33 -1.03
C LEU A 176 -11.03 12.68 0.35
N LEU A 177 -9.97 12.63 1.15
CA LEU A 177 -10.00 12.06 2.50
C LEU A 177 -11.01 12.80 3.41
N LEU A 178 -11.06 14.12 3.30
CA LEU A 178 -11.96 14.97 4.09
C LEU A 178 -13.42 14.84 3.68
N SER A 179 -13.72 14.49 2.43
CA SER A 179 -15.11 14.28 1.95
C SER A 179 -15.78 13.01 2.50
N LYS A 180 -14.99 12.09 3.09
CA LYS A 180 -15.45 10.85 3.76
C LYS A 180 -16.49 10.05 2.97
N PRO A 181 -16.25 9.69 1.68
CA PRO A 181 -17.21 8.96 0.85
C PRO A 181 -17.52 7.56 1.41
N ASP A 182 -18.59 6.89 0.92
CA ASP A 182 -18.94 5.52 1.33
C ASP A 182 -17.96 4.49 0.78
N LEU A 183 -17.45 4.73 -0.43
CA LEU A 183 -16.36 3.99 -1.04
C LEU A 183 -15.23 4.95 -1.41
N LEU A 184 -14.12 4.80 -0.73
CA LEU A 184 -12.90 5.57 -1.00
C LEU A 184 -12.02 4.80 -1.98
N ILE A 185 -11.75 5.36 -3.16
CA ILE A 185 -10.88 4.76 -4.18
C ILE A 185 -9.60 5.56 -4.28
N LEU A 186 -8.47 4.89 -4.08
CA LEU A 186 -7.13 5.47 -4.12
C LEU A 186 -6.26 4.74 -5.14
N ASP A 187 -5.76 5.47 -6.15
CA ASP A 187 -4.83 4.95 -7.15
C ASP A 187 -3.44 5.51 -6.88
N GLU A 188 -2.52 4.64 -6.47
CA GLU A 188 -1.13 4.95 -6.11
C GLU A 188 -0.98 6.16 -5.14
N PRO A 189 -1.68 6.18 -3.99
CA PRO A 189 -1.68 7.33 -3.09
C PRO A 189 -0.34 7.57 -2.39
N THR A 190 0.56 6.60 -2.40
CA THR A 190 1.90 6.69 -1.80
C THR A 190 2.92 7.39 -2.69
N ASN A 191 2.61 7.57 -4.00
CA ASN A 191 3.50 8.26 -4.90
C ASN A 191 3.70 9.72 -4.47
N HIS A 192 4.93 10.19 -4.52
CA HIS A 192 5.34 11.55 -4.12
C HIS A 192 5.15 11.87 -2.62
N LEU A 193 4.79 10.89 -1.77
CA LEU A 193 4.73 11.05 -0.33
C LEU A 193 6.06 10.64 0.32
N ASP A 194 6.46 11.37 1.34
CA ASP A 194 7.54 10.96 2.23
C ASP A 194 7.04 9.93 3.26
N ILE A 195 7.97 9.30 3.96
CA ILE A 195 7.67 8.21 4.90
C ILE A 195 6.72 8.68 6.02
N ASN A 196 6.86 9.92 6.52
CA ASN A 196 6.01 10.46 7.58
C ASN A 196 4.56 10.64 7.09
N SER A 197 4.38 11.15 5.87
CA SER A 197 3.07 11.30 5.22
C SER A 197 2.41 9.95 4.95
N ILE A 198 3.20 8.94 4.52
CA ILE A 198 2.72 7.57 4.30
C ILE A 198 2.25 6.94 5.62
N GLU A 199 3.02 7.06 6.71
CA GLU A 199 2.64 6.55 8.04
C GLU A 199 1.35 7.18 8.56
N TRP A 200 1.20 8.49 8.37
CA TRP A 200 -0.03 9.18 8.74
C TRP A 200 -1.22 8.69 7.91
N LEU A 201 -1.05 8.56 6.59
CA LEU A 201 -2.10 8.05 5.70
C LEU A 201 -2.51 6.61 6.07
N GLU A 202 -1.55 5.74 6.37
CA GLU A 202 -1.84 4.38 6.87
C GLU A 202 -2.72 4.39 8.12
N ASN A 203 -2.35 5.21 9.11
CA ASN A 203 -3.12 5.33 10.34
C ASN A 203 -4.53 5.87 10.09
N TYR A 204 -4.67 6.86 9.19
CA TYR A 204 -5.97 7.39 8.79
C TYR A 204 -6.84 6.31 8.14
N LEU A 205 -6.30 5.58 7.15
CA LEU A 205 -7.03 4.54 6.42
C LEU A 205 -7.34 3.31 7.29
N LYS A 206 -6.48 2.95 8.24
CA LYS A 206 -6.78 1.90 9.23
C LYS A 206 -8.03 2.22 10.06
N ASN A 207 -8.17 3.48 10.46
CA ASN A 207 -9.27 3.97 11.27
C ASN A 207 -10.51 4.39 10.44
N TYR A 208 -10.42 4.35 9.12
CA TYR A 208 -11.53 4.70 8.24
C TYR A 208 -12.65 3.67 8.37
N LYS A 209 -13.86 4.12 8.76
CA LYS A 209 -14.98 3.22 9.11
C LYS A 209 -15.78 2.68 7.92
N LYS A 210 -15.49 3.18 6.70
CA LYS A 210 -16.17 2.77 5.48
C LYS A 210 -15.23 1.96 4.58
N SER A 211 -15.71 1.53 3.42
CA SER A 211 -14.94 0.68 2.52
C SER A 211 -13.89 1.45 1.72
N ILE A 212 -12.78 0.79 1.41
CA ILE A 212 -11.67 1.36 0.67
C ILE A 212 -11.27 0.41 -0.46
N ILE A 213 -11.01 0.96 -1.65
CA ILE A 213 -10.29 0.29 -2.73
C ILE A 213 -8.95 1.00 -2.91
N LEU A 214 -7.88 0.24 -2.90
CA LEU A 214 -6.52 0.73 -2.93
C LEU A 214 -5.72 0.02 -4.03
N VAL A 215 -5.20 0.78 -4.98
CA VAL A 215 -4.13 0.33 -5.88
C VAL A 215 -2.82 0.90 -5.32
N SER A 216 -1.85 0.06 -5.03
CA SER A 216 -0.53 0.51 -4.61
C SER A 216 0.57 -0.50 -4.94
N HIS A 217 1.76 0.02 -5.21
CA HIS A 217 3.00 -0.74 -5.34
C HIS A 217 3.84 -0.75 -4.04
N ASP A 218 3.33 -0.18 -2.95
CA ASP A 218 3.92 -0.29 -1.60
C ASP A 218 3.34 -1.50 -0.86
N ARG A 219 4.16 -2.55 -0.70
CA ARG A 219 3.76 -3.81 -0.04
C ARG A 219 3.43 -3.62 1.44
N MET A 220 4.22 -2.81 2.15
CA MET A 220 3.95 -2.54 3.57
C MET A 220 2.63 -1.79 3.75
N PHE A 221 2.34 -0.87 2.84
CA PHE A 221 1.09 -0.14 2.82
C PHE A 221 -0.11 -1.05 2.61
N LEU A 222 -0.04 -1.94 1.60
CA LEU A 222 -1.07 -2.96 1.35
C LEU A 222 -1.21 -3.93 2.52
N ASP A 223 -0.10 -4.40 3.09
CA ASP A 223 -0.10 -5.37 4.19
C ASP A 223 -0.70 -4.80 5.48
N ASN A 224 -0.45 -3.51 5.71
CA ASN A 224 -0.91 -2.80 6.90
C ASN A 224 -2.40 -2.41 6.84
N ILE A 225 -2.99 -2.25 5.66
CA ILE A 225 -4.34 -1.71 5.49
C ILE A 225 -5.32 -2.77 5.01
N CYS A 226 -4.95 -3.55 3.97
CA CYS A 226 -5.89 -4.41 3.26
C CYS A 226 -6.25 -5.68 4.03
N ASN A 227 -7.53 -6.06 3.97
CA ASN A 227 -8.06 -7.34 4.46
C ASN A 227 -8.55 -8.25 3.31
N VAL A 228 -8.57 -7.74 2.08
CA VAL A 228 -8.90 -8.45 0.84
C VAL A 228 -7.96 -7.98 -0.25
N ILE A 229 -7.47 -8.91 -1.06
CA ILE A 229 -6.67 -8.60 -2.25
C ILE A 229 -7.37 -9.15 -3.49
N TYR A 230 -7.48 -8.32 -4.51
CA TYR A 230 -7.84 -8.72 -5.87
C TYR A 230 -6.59 -8.69 -6.75
N ASP A 231 -6.27 -9.81 -7.35
CA ASP A 231 -5.15 -9.98 -8.26
C ASP A 231 -5.66 -9.98 -9.70
N ILE A 232 -5.07 -9.12 -10.54
CA ILE A 232 -5.39 -9.02 -11.97
C ILE A 232 -4.25 -9.68 -12.75
N GLU A 233 -4.53 -10.83 -13.35
CA GLU A 233 -3.61 -11.52 -14.26
C GLU A 233 -4.33 -11.93 -15.55
N TYR A 234 -3.72 -11.64 -16.70
CA TYR A 234 -4.23 -12.01 -18.04
C TYR A 234 -5.68 -11.58 -18.31
N GLY A 235 -6.12 -10.45 -17.75
CA GLY A 235 -7.48 -9.93 -17.89
C GLY A 235 -8.50 -10.51 -16.91
N GLU A 236 -8.14 -11.52 -16.13
CA GLU A 236 -8.98 -12.15 -15.12
C GLU A 236 -8.76 -11.54 -13.74
N LEU A 237 -9.82 -11.53 -12.92
CA LEU A 237 -9.82 -10.99 -11.57
C LEU A 237 -10.01 -12.12 -10.55
N LYS A 238 -9.02 -12.32 -9.68
CA LYS A 238 -9.10 -13.33 -8.62
C LYS A 238 -9.04 -12.71 -7.23
N ARG A 239 -9.99 -13.09 -6.37
CA ARG A 239 -10.11 -12.57 -5.00
C ARG A 239 -9.42 -13.48 -3.99
N TYR A 240 -8.62 -12.88 -3.10
CA TYR A 240 -7.96 -13.52 -1.96
C TYR A 240 -8.36 -12.83 -0.66
N VAL A 241 -8.61 -13.60 0.39
CA VAL A 241 -8.95 -13.07 1.72
C VAL A 241 -7.69 -13.02 2.57
N GLY A 242 -7.45 -11.86 3.17
CA GLY A 242 -6.28 -11.58 3.98
C GLY A 242 -5.50 -10.37 3.49
N ASN A 243 -4.39 -10.08 4.17
CA ASN A 243 -3.46 -9.01 3.79
C ASN A 243 -2.54 -9.45 2.64
N TYR A 244 -1.67 -8.54 2.20
CA TYR A 244 -0.76 -8.80 1.08
C TYR A 244 0.16 -10.01 1.32
N SER A 245 0.73 -10.15 2.50
CA SER A 245 1.58 -11.30 2.85
C SER A 245 0.83 -12.63 2.80
N SER A 246 -0.44 -12.65 3.22
CA SER A 246 -1.31 -13.82 3.13
C SER A 246 -1.65 -14.17 1.68
N PHE A 247 -1.92 -13.15 0.86
CA PHE A 247 -2.15 -13.30 -0.58
C PHE A 247 -0.97 -13.97 -1.28
N VAL A 248 0.28 -13.49 -1.04
CA VAL A 248 1.48 -14.07 -1.66
C VAL A 248 1.59 -15.56 -1.35
N LYS A 249 1.37 -15.96 -0.08
CA LYS A 249 1.40 -17.36 0.34
C LYS A 249 0.31 -18.19 -0.32
N GLN A 250 -0.93 -17.68 -0.37
CA GLN A 250 -2.04 -18.37 -1.01
C GLN A 250 -1.79 -18.56 -2.51
N LYS A 251 -1.29 -17.52 -3.18
CA LYS A 251 -0.96 -17.57 -4.62
C LYS A 251 0.13 -18.60 -4.91
N GLU A 252 1.15 -18.70 -4.07
CA GLU A 252 2.21 -19.69 -4.19
C GLU A 252 1.67 -21.12 -4.01
N GLN A 253 0.81 -21.34 -3.01
CA GLN A 253 0.14 -22.63 -2.80
C GLN A 253 -0.76 -23.01 -3.98
N ASP A 254 -1.53 -22.08 -4.52
CA ASP A 254 -2.38 -22.29 -5.71
C ASP A 254 -1.53 -22.69 -6.91
N TYR A 255 -0.41 -22.00 -7.13
CA TYR A 255 0.54 -22.32 -8.21
C TYR A 255 1.12 -23.73 -8.06
N GLU A 256 1.60 -24.08 -6.86
CA GLU A 256 2.13 -25.43 -6.61
C GLU A 256 1.09 -26.52 -6.81
N LYS A 257 -0.14 -26.27 -6.37
CA LYS A 257 -1.26 -27.21 -6.56
C LYS A 257 -1.56 -27.41 -8.05
N GLN A 258 -1.75 -26.30 -8.78
CA GLN A 258 -2.03 -26.37 -10.22
C GLN A 258 -0.89 -27.05 -11.01
N LEU A 259 0.37 -26.82 -10.60
CA LEU A 259 1.52 -27.48 -11.21
C LEU A 259 1.50 -29.00 -10.98
N LYS A 260 1.20 -29.44 -9.75
CA LYS A 260 1.06 -30.86 -9.41
C LYS A 260 -0.08 -31.52 -10.19
N ASP A 261 -1.23 -30.85 -10.27
CA ASP A 261 -2.41 -31.32 -11.00
C ASP A 261 -2.11 -31.43 -12.51
N TYR A 262 -1.42 -30.44 -13.08
CA TYR A 262 -0.95 -30.48 -14.47
C TYR A 262 0.02 -31.63 -14.71
N GLU A 263 1.05 -31.81 -13.88
CA GLU A 263 2.02 -32.89 -14.02
C GLU A 263 1.37 -34.26 -13.88
N TYR A 264 0.43 -34.42 -12.97
CA TYR A 264 -0.35 -35.66 -12.81
C TYR A 264 -1.18 -35.93 -14.08
N GLN A 265 -1.90 -34.96 -14.59
CA GLN A 265 -2.68 -35.08 -15.81
C GLN A 265 -1.80 -35.43 -17.01
N GLN A 266 -0.63 -34.78 -17.16
CA GLN A 266 0.29 -35.08 -18.27
C GLN A 266 0.85 -36.52 -18.20
N LYS A 267 1.13 -37.02 -16.98
CA LYS A 267 1.53 -38.43 -16.78
C LYS A 267 0.42 -39.38 -17.18
N GLU A 268 -0.82 -39.07 -16.82
CA GLU A 268 -1.98 -39.92 -17.17
C GLU A 268 -2.27 -39.88 -18.68
N ILE A 269 -2.20 -38.70 -19.32
CA ILE A 269 -2.34 -38.57 -20.78
C ILE A 269 -1.26 -39.40 -21.47
N LYS A 270 0.00 -39.29 -21.07
CA LYS A 270 1.10 -40.11 -21.64
C LYS A 270 0.86 -41.61 -21.44
N ARG A 271 0.36 -42.02 -20.29
CA ARG A 271 0.02 -43.43 -19.99
C ARG A 271 -1.08 -43.95 -20.92
N LEU A 272 -2.16 -43.19 -21.06
CA LEU A 272 -3.30 -43.55 -21.93
C LEU A 272 -2.89 -43.56 -23.40
N GLN A 273 -2.07 -42.59 -23.83
CA GLN A 273 -1.51 -42.50 -25.17
C GLN A 273 -0.65 -43.74 -25.49
N TYR A 274 0.27 -44.09 -24.57
CA TYR A 274 1.10 -45.31 -24.72
C TYR A 274 0.27 -46.57 -24.86
N ILE A 275 -0.80 -46.74 -24.08
CA ILE A 275 -1.71 -47.89 -24.20
C ILE A 275 -2.42 -47.86 -25.55
N ALA A 276 -2.91 -46.70 -25.99
CA ALA A 276 -3.58 -46.57 -27.29
C ALA A 276 -2.64 -46.92 -28.44
N ASP A 277 -1.41 -46.40 -28.47
CA ASP A 277 -0.43 -46.62 -29.50
C ASP A 277 0.01 -48.10 -29.57
N ARG A 278 0.22 -48.75 -28.41
CA ARG A 278 0.59 -50.17 -28.31
C ARG A 278 -0.47 -51.09 -28.89
N PHE A 279 -1.76 -50.75 -28.78
CA PHE A 279 -2.87 -51.61 -29.18
C PHE A 279 -3.60 -51.15 -30.45
N ARG A 280 -3.25 -50.02 -31.05
CA ARG A 280 -3.90 -49.42 -32.22
C ARG A 280 -3.93 -50.34 -33.41
N TYR A 281 -2.86 -51.11 -33.66
CA TYR A 281 -2.70 -51.97 -34.81
C TYR A 281 -3.12 -53.44 -34.57
N LYS A 282 -3.65 -53.76 -33.35
CA LYS A 282 -4.13 -55.14 -33.07
C LYS A 282 -5.64 -55.17 -33.25
N PRO A 283 -6.19 -55.94 -34.28
CA PRO A 283 -7.61 -55.90 -34.56
C PRO A 283 -8.52 -56.17 -33.37
N THR A 284 -8.16 -57.16 -32.52
CA THR A 284 -8.92 -57.54 -31.32
C THR A 284 -8.93 -56.49 -30.22
N LYS A 285 -7.97 -55.55 -30.22
CA LYS A 285 -7.80 -54.52 -29.18
C LYS A 285 -7.96 -53.10 -29.71
N ALA A 286 -8.22 -52.89 -31.00
CA ALA A 286 -8.41 -51.60 -31.62
C ALA A 286 -9.54 -50.79 -30.95
N LYS A 287 -10.64 -51.44 -30.57
CA LYS A 287 -11.77 -50.81 -29.87
C LYS A 287 -11.37 -50.25 -28.50
N MET A 288 -10.48 -50.94 -27.77
CA MET A 288 -9.93 -50.48 -26.50
C MET A 288 -8.99 -49.28 -26.70
N ALA A 289 -8.13 -49.30 -27.74
CA ALA A 289 -7.27 -48.17 -28.08
C ALA A 289 -8.08 -46.89 -28.39
N MET A 290 -9.14 -47.02 -29.21
CA MET A 290 -10.08 -45.93 -29.52
C MET A 290 -10.79 -45.39 -28.28
N SER A 291 -11.18 -46.27 -27.34
CA SER A 291 -11.77 -45.84 -26.06
C SER A 291 -10.81 -45.00 -25.22
N LYS A 292 -9.49 -45.35 -25.22
CA LYS A 292 -8.48 -44.56 -24.49
C LYS A 292 -8.23 -43.21 -25.13
N LEU A 293 -8.20 -43.11 -26.45
CA LEU A 293 -8.11 -41.83 -27.16
C LEU A 293 -9.32 -40.92 -26.86
N LYS A 294 -10.55 -41.49 -26.94
CA LYS A 294 -11.77 -40.75 -26.56
C LYS A 294 -11.75 -40.27 -25.08
N GLN A 295 -11.11 -41.06 -24.19
CA GLN A 295 -10.96 -40.66 -22.81
C GLN A 295 -10.04 -39.43 -22.69
N ILE A 296 -8.94 -39.37 -23.46
CA ILE A 296 -8.03 -38.19 -23.52
C ILE A 296 -8.77 -36.98 -24.11
N GLU A 297 -9.53 -37.15 -25.19
CA GLU A 297 -10.31 -36.07 -25.82
C GLU A 297 -11.36 -35.45 -24.88
N LYS A 298 -11.98 -36.28 -24.04
CA LYS A 298 -12.98 -35.81 -23.04
C LYS A 298 -12.39 -35.24 -21.77
N MET A 299 -11.08 -35.36 -21.55
CA MET A 299 -10.44 -34.74 -20.39
C MET A 299 -10.41 -33.23 -20.54
N VAL A 300 -10.91 -32.49 -19.54
CA VAL A 300 -10.70 -31.08 -19.44
C VAL A 300 -9.19 -30.84 -19.22
N LYS A 301 -8.56 -30.24 -20.21
CA LYS A 301 -7.11 -29.99 -20.14
C LYS A 301 -6.82 -28.91 -19.10
N ILE A 302 -5.92 -29.24 -18.20
CA ILE A 302 -5.37 -28.27 -17.23
C ILE A 302 -4.21 -27.57 -17.92
N ASP A 303 -4.27 -26.25 -18.04
CA ASP A 303 -3.18 -25.49 -18.60
C ASP A 303 -2.00 -25.47 -17.63
N LYS A 304 -0.80 -25.52 -18.22
CA LYS A 304 0.41 -25.38 -17.42
C LYS A 304 0.41 -24.01 -16.75
N PRO A 305 0.47 -23.96 -15.41
CA PRO A 305 0.50 -22.68 -14.76
C PRO A 305 1.69 -21.86 -15.25
N ASN A 306 1.42 -20.66 -15.71
CA ASN A 306 2.48 -19.74 -16.06
C ASN A 306 3.28 -19.45 -14.80
N LYS A 307 4.54 -19.81 -14.80
CA LYS A 307 5.44 -19.47 -13.69
C LYS A 307 5.40 -17.94 -13.61
N SER A 308 4.71 -17.37 -12.61
CA SER A 308 4.89 -15.97 -12.30
C SER A 308 6.40 -15.76 -12.29
N ASN A 309 6.94 -14.84 -13.09
CA ASN A 309 8.36 -14.72 -13.41
C ASN A 309 9.23 -14.55 -12.15
N THR A 310 9.26 -15.56 -11.29
CA THR A 310 10.30 -15.80 -10.32
C THR A 310 11.45 -16.53 -11.03
N LYS A 311 11.86 -16.01 -12.20
CA LYS A 311 13.17 -16.39 -12.70
C LYS A 311 14.14 -15.96 -11.62
N THR A 312 14.79 -16.92 -11.00
CA THR A 312 15.87 -16.65 -10.03
C THR A 312 16.91 -15.81 -10.74
N PHE A 313 16.95 -14.56 -10.36
CA PHE A 313 17.92 -13.60 -10.86
C PHE A 313 19.32 -14.14 -10.51
N LYS A 314 20.04 -14.63 -11.50
CA LYS A 314 21.37 -15.20 -11.35
C LYS A 314 22.43 -14.25 -11.90
N VAL A 315 22.45 -13.01 -11.42
CA VAL A 315 23.59 -12.14 -11.72
C VAL A 315 24.67 -12.38 -10.67
N ASN A 316 25.86 -12.71 -11.13
CA ASN A 316 27.03 -12.85 -10.27
C ASN A 316 27.60 -11.45 -10.01
N LEU A 317 27.12 -10.79 -8.96
CA LEU A 317 27.44 -9.42 -8.58
C LEU A 317 28.76 -9.34 -7.80
N LYS A 318 29.83 -9.93 -8.35
CA LYS A 318 31.15 -9.78 -7.76
C LYS A 318 31.73 -8.42 -8.10
N THR A 319 32.21 -7.70 -7.11
CA THR A 319 33.06 -6.52 -7.29
C THR A 319 34.40 -6.93 -7.90
N GLU A 320 34.98 -6.11 -8.77
CA GLU A 320 36.24 -6.40 -9.43
C GLU A 320 37.40 -6.36 -8.43
N GLU A 321 37.42 -5.35 -7.58
CA GLU A 321 38.37 -5.18 -6.47
C GLU A 321 37.61 -4.83 -5.18
N ASN A 322 38.11 -5.30 -4.05
CA ASN A 322 37.60 -4.86 -2.76
C ASN A 322 38.20 -3.49 -2.43
N SER A 323 37.34 -2.52 -2.07
CA SER A 323 37.79 -1.27 -1.46
C SER A 323 38.53 -1.53 -0.14
N TYR A 324 39.35 -0.58 0.30
CA TYR A 324 39.86 -0.60 1.68
C TYR A 324 38.67 -0.50 2.68
N ARG A 325 38.99 -0.62 4.00
CA ARG A 325 37.97 -0.61 5.05
C ARG A 325 37.13 0.67 5.04
N ASP A 326 37.80 1.82 4.95
CA ASP A 326 37.15 3.13 4.89
C ASP A 326 36.79 3.45 3.45
N VAL A 327 35.48 3.51 3.14
CA VAL A 327 34.96 3.79 1.79
C VAL A 327 34.67 5.27 1.58
N LEU A 328 34.07 5.93 2.56
CA LEU A 328 33.72 7.36 2.48
C LEU A 328 33.80 8.01 3.86
N LYS A 329 34.53 9.12 3.95
CA LYS A 329 34.58 9.99 5.14
C LYS A 329 34.02 11.35 4.79
N VAL A 330 32.96 11.75 5.48
CA VAL A 330 32.30 13.05 5.35
C VAL A 330 32.53 13.84 6.64
N LYS A 331 33.09 15.07 6.53
CA LYS A 331 33.40 15.93 7.68
C LYS A 331 32.82 17.31 7.49
N ASN A 332 31.90 17.68 8.38
CA ASN A 332 31.24 19.00 8.41
C ASN A 332 30.78 19.46 7.03
N LEU A 333 30.27 18.53 6.22
CA LEU A 333 29.82 18.78 4.85
C LEU A 333 28.52 19.59 4.89
N SER A 334 28.54 20.78 4.33
CA SER A 334 27.36 21.60 4.10
C SER A 334 26.89 21.45 2.67
N ILE A 335 25.67 21.03 2.48
CA ILE A 335 25.03 20.82 1.19
C ILE A 335 23.95 21.85 0.92
N GLY A 336 23.81 22.24 -0.35
CA GLY A 336 22.81 23.23 -0.78
C GLY A 336 23.16 23.78 -2.15
N TYR A 337 22.35 24.73 -2.63
CA TYR A 337 22.64 25.53 -3.82
C TYR A 337 23.14 26.92 -3.39
N ASP A 338 22.23 27.90 -3.27
CA ASP A 338 22.57 29.25 -2.76
C ASP A 338 22.49 29.34 -1.24
N LYS A 339 21.73 28.45 -0.62
CA LYS A 339 21.54 28.38 0.85
C LYS A 339 21.89 26.99 1.38
N GLU A 340 22.43 26.96 2.59
CA GLU A 340 22.68 25.71 3.31
C GLU A 340 21.34 25.01 3.61
N LEU A 341 21.21 23.78 3.12
CA LEU A 341 20.07 22.92 3.41
C LEU A 341 20.31 22.05 4.65
N CYS A 342 21.52 21.50 4.75
CA CYS A 342 21.88 20.60 5.86
C CYS A 342 23.39 20.53 6.02
N LYS A 343 23.84 20.36 7.27
CA LYS A 343 25.25 20.09 7.62
C LYS A 343 25.36 18.71 8.24
N LEU A 344 26.32 17.91 7.79
CA LEU A 344 26.43 16.50 8.19
C LEU A 344 27.87 16.00 8.27
N SER A 345 28.06 14.99 9.11
CA SER A 345 29.33 14.25 9.22
C SER A 345 29.04 12.78 9.46
N PHE A 346 29.63 11.90 8.66
CA PHE A 346 29.51 10.46 8.84
C PHE A 346 30.66 9.70 8.16
N ASN A 347 30.84 8.43 8.52
CA ASN A 347 31.79 7.54 7.91
C ASN A 347 31.11 6.26 7.45
N LEU A 348 31.53 5.76 6.28
CA LEU A 348 31.07 4.49 5.76
C LEU A 348 32.26 3.54 5.60
N GLU A 349 32.07 2.34 6.09
CA GLU A 349 32.99 1.22 5.92
C GLU A 349 32.54 0.31 4.76
N ARG A 350 33.44 -0.55 4.35
CA ARG A 350 33.16 -1.55 3.31
C ARG A 350 31.98 -2.45 3.71
N GLN A 351 31.10 -2.73 2.75
CA GLN A 351 29.86 -3.51 2.91
C GLN A 351 28.78 -2.82 3.76
N ASP A 352 28.95 -1.57 4.17
CA ASP A 352 27.86 -0.80 4.71
C ASP A 352 26.80 -0.54 3.64
N LYS A 353 25.54 -0.69 4.01
CA LYS A 353 24.39 -0.37 3.17
C LYS A 353 23.59 0.73 3.85
N LEU A 354 23.86 1.98 3.44
CA LEU A 354 23.28 3.18 4.03
C LEU A 354 21.98 3.56 3.32
N GLY A 355 20.86 3.56 4.05
CA GLY A 355 19.60 4.16 3.60
C GLY A 355 19.48 5.61 4.05
N ILE A 356 19.17 6.51 3.13
CA ILE A 356 18.94 7.94 3.40
C ILE A 356 17.43 8.19 3.40
N ILE A 357 16.89 8.66 4.53
CA ILE A 357 15.47 8.94 4.70
C ILE A 357 15.23 10.35 5.24
N GLY A 358 14.06 10.91 4.97
CA GLY A 358 13.65 12.24 5.43
C GLY A 358 12.57 12.84 4.55
N GLU A 359 12.06 14.00 4.90
CA GLU A 359 11.01 14.72 4.18
C GLU A 359 11.42 15.09 2.75
N ASN A 360 10.43 15.33 1.90
CA ASN A 360 10.69 15.78 0.53
C ASN A 360 11.25 17.21 0.55
N GLY A 361 12.24 17.45 -0.31
CA GLY A 361 12.90 18.77 -0.41
C GLY A 361 13.96 19.08 0.65
N ILE A 362 14.21 18.19 1.62
CA ILE A 362 15.17 18.42 2.71
C ILE A 362 16.66 18.33 2.28
N GLY A 363 16.93 17.92 1.04
CA GLY A 363 18.30 17.87 0.49
C GLY A 363 18.87 16.47 0.27
N LYS A 364 18.06 15.40 0.30
CA LYS A 364 18.53 14.01 0.09
C LYS A 364 19.23 13.82 -1.26
N SER A 365 18.57 14.18 -2.36
CA SER A 365 19.16 14.10 -3.71
C SER A 365 20.29 15.11 -3.92
N THR A 366 20.28 16.26 -3.21
CA THR A 366 21.39 17.20 -3.20
C THR A 366 22.63 16.56 -2.58
N LEU A 367 22.49 15.80 -1.48
CA LEU A 367 23.60 15.04 -0.91
C LEU A 367 24.16 14.03 -1.92
N ILE A 368 23.31 13.26 -2.58
CA ILE A 368 23.75 12.30 -3.61
C ILE A 368 24.52 13.03 -4.72
N LYS A 369 23.99 14.12 -5.25
CA LYS A 369 24.63 14.91 -6.31
C LYS A 369 25.96 15.54 -5.85
N THR A 370 26.05 15.93 -4.57
CA THR A 370 27.31 16.44 -4.02
C THR A 370 28.34 15.32 -3.88
N LEU A 371 27.95 14.15 -3.39
CA LEU A 371 28.85 13.00 -3.28
C LEU A 371 29.30 12.48 -4.65
N THR A 372 28.48 12.56 -5.68
CA THR A 372 28.87 12.18 -7.06
C THR A 372 29.66 13.26 -7.80
N GLY A 373 29.88 14.42 -7.17
CA GLY A 373 30.63 15.53 -7.76
C GLY A 373 29.86 16.37 -8.77
N LEU A 374 28.55 16.12 -8.93
CA LEU A 374 27.69 16.91 -9.83
C LEU A 374 27.41 18.33 -9.30
N ILE A 375 27.43 18.50 -7.96
CA ILE A 375 27.25 19.77 -7.28
C ILE A 375 28.41 19.96 -6.29
N PRO A 376 29.09 21.10 -6.27
CA PRO A 376 30.12 21.36 -5.28
C PRO A 376 29.53 21.52 -3.88
N PRO A 377 30.20 21.10 -2.81
CA PRO A 377 29.77 21.40 -1.44
C PRO A 377 29.91 22.88 -1.13
N LEU A 378 29.01 23.42 -0.30
CA LEU A 378 29.09 24.82 0.17
C LEU A 378 30.24 24.99 1.17
N SER A 379 30.45 24.01 2.06
CA SER A 379 31.58 23.98 2.99
C SER A 379 31.86 22.54 3.45
N GLY A 380 32.97 22.33 4.15
CA GLY A 380 33.40 21.02 4.59
C GLY A 380 34.07 20.21 3.50
N LYS A 381 34.21 18.90 3.70
CA LYS A 381 34.84 18.01 2.74
C LYS A 381 34.36 16.58 2.86
N TYR A 382 34.41 15.86 1.75
CA TYR A 382 34.27 14.40 1.71
C TYR A 382 35.50 13.79 1.01
N ILE A 383 35.86 12.60 1.43
CA ILE A 383 37.04 11.89 0.89
C ILE A 383 36.64 10.44 0.69
N TYR A 384 36.79 9.95 -0.52
CA TYR A 384 36.69 8.53 -0.83
C TYR A 384 37.95 7.81 -0.42
N GLY A 385 37.81 6.59 0.04
CA GLY A 385 38.94 5.72 0.31
C GLY A 385 39.65 5.26 -0.97
N ASP A 386 40.82 4.65 -0.80
CA ASP A 386 41.59 4.13 -1.94
C ASP A 386 40.82 3.00 -2.63
N ARG A 387 40.98 2.88 -3.95
CA ARG A 387 40.34 1.87 -4.81
C ARG A 387 38.80 1.88 -4.77
N VAL A 388 38.17 3.00 -4.46
CA VAL A 388 36.73 3.14 -4.57
C VAL A 388 36.34 3.41 -6.01
N SER A 389 35.52 2.49 -6.57
CA SER A 389 34.90 2.60 -7.87
C SER A 389 33.41 2.84 -7.69
N ILE A 390 32.89 3.95 -8.21
CA ILE A 390 31.51 4.42 -7.98
C ILE A 390 30.64 4.04 -9.16
N GLY A 391 29.49 3.39 -8.86
CA GLY A 391 28.37 3.26 -9.79
C GLY A 391 27.22 4.16 -9.34
N TYR A 392 26.83 5.12 -10.17
CA TYR A 392 25.74 6.05 -9.85
C TYR A 392 24.49 5.77 -10.68
N PHE A 393 23.37 5.63 -9.99
CA PHE A 393 22.05 5.50 -10.59
C PHE A 393 21.25 6.80 -10.34
N SER A 394 20.92 7.51 -11.43
CA SER A 394 20.12 8.73 -11.41
C SER A 394 18.64 8.42 -11.60
N GLN A 395 17.78 9.13 -10.89
CA GLN A 395 16.32 9.01 -10.98
C GLN A 395 15.80 9.28 -12.42
N ASN A 396 16.45 10.16 -13.17
CA ASN A 396 16.00 10.61 -14.50
C ASN A 396 16.55 9.76 -15.66
N PHE A 397 17.26 8.65 -15.38
CA PHE A 397 17.89 7.80 -16.41
C PHE A 397 18.83 8.56 -17.37
N GLU A 398 19.50 9.61 -16.88
CA GLU A 398 20.39 10.46 -17.69
C GLU A 398 21.55 9.68 -18.34
N ASN A 399 21.81 8.48 -17.87
CA ASN A 399 22.81 7.57 -18.38
C ASN A 399 22.35 6.70 -19.57
N LEU A 400 21.10 6.83 -20.02
CA LEU A 400 20.52 6.08 -21.15
C LEU A 400 20.19 7.02 -22.32
N ASP A 401 20.53 6.61 -23.56
CA ASP A 401 20.12 7.31 -24.77
C ASP A 401 18.81 6.73 -25.29
N ASN A 402 17.74 7.52 -25.23
CA ASN A 402 16.40 7.11 -25.63
C ASN A 402 16.27 6.68 -27.11
N ASN A 403 17.21 7.05 -27.98
CA ASN A 403 17.19 6.72 -29.40
C ASN A 403 17.77 5.33 -29.69
N ASN A 404 18.58 4.79 -28.78
CA ASN A 404 19.20 3.50 -28.92
C ASN A 404 18.20 2.36 -28.66
N THR A 405 18.47 1.20 -29.22
CA THR A 405 17.88 -0.05 -28.74
C THR A 405 18.56 -0.51 -27.44
N VAL A 406 17.92 -1.42 -26.72
CA VAL A 406 18.50 -2.05 -25.49
C VAL A 406 19.88 -2.67 -25.80
N TYR A 407 20.00 -3.34 -26.95
CA TYR A 407 21.25 -3.96 -27.39
C TYR A 407 22.31 -2.89 -27.70
N GLU A 408 21.98 -1.89 -28.54
CA GLU A 408 22.92 -0.83 -28.92
C GLU A 408 23.43 -0.02 -27.73
N GLU A 409 22.64 0.16 -26.70
CA GLU A 409 23.03 0.88 -25.48
C GLU A 409 24.15 0.18 -24.73
N ILE A 410 24.09 -1.15 -24.66
CA ILE A 410 25.14 -1.96 -24.02
C ILE A 410 26.36 -2.10 -24.96
N ASP A 411 26.14 -2.29 -26.25
CA ASP A 411 27.20 -2.41 -27.23
C ASP A 411 28.08 -1.14 -27.29
N LYS A 412 27.44 0.04 -27.32
CA LYS A 412 28.13 1.33 -27.24
C LYS A 412 28.86 1.55 -25.91
N ALA A 413 28.28 1.12 -24.82
CA ALA A 413 28.89 1.26 -23.49
C ALA A 413 30.09 0.33 -23.30
N TYR A 414 30.09 -0.84 -23.96
CA TYR A 414 31.09 -1.91 -23.81
C TYR A 414 31.54 -2.48 -25.17
N PRO A 415 32.28 -1.70 -25.98
CA PRO A 415 32.68 -2.13 -27.32
C PRO A 415 33.57 -3.38 -27.38
N SER A 416 34.14 -3.78 -26.25
CA SER A 416 34.99 -4.99 -26.15
C SER A 416 34.20 -6.28 -25.95
N MET A 417 32.89 -6.20 -25.68
CA MET A 417 32.04 -7.37 -25.46
C MET A 417 31.59 -7.99 -26.78
N THR A 418 31.61 -9.30 -26.83
CA THR A 418 31.04 -10.02 -27.97
C THR A 418 29.51 -9.98 -27.97
N PRO A 419 28.83 -10.15 -29.12
CA PRO A 419 27.38 -10.19 -29.20
C PRO A 419 26.73 -11.24 -28.27
N ASN A 420 27.39 -12.36 -28.04
CA ASN A 420 26.91 -13.40 -27.13
C ASN A 420 27.01 -12.98 -25.67
N GLU A 421 28.05 -12.29 -25.28
CA GLU A 421 28.23 -11.74 -23.91
C GLU A 421 27.18 -10.68 -23.64
N ILE A 422 26.92 -9.76 -24.59
CA ILE A 422 25.88 -8.73 -24.47
C ILE A 422 24.51 -9.39 -24.27
N ARG A 423 24.16 -10.38 -25.09
CA ARG A 423 22.88 -11.10 -24.96
C ARG A 423 22.78 -11.88 -23.65
N THR A 424 23.87 -12.46 -23.19
CA THR A 424 23.93 -13.17 -21.90
C THR A 424 23.73 -12.19 -20.74
N LEU A 425 24.41 -11.04 -20.80
CA LEU A 425 24.27 -9.98 -19.80
C LEU A 425 22.82 -9.46 -19.77
N LEU A 426 22.26 -9.08 -20.92
CA LEU A 426 20.87 -8.60 -21.05
C LEU A 426 19.87 -9.68 -20.60
N GLY A 427 20.09 -10.94 -20.96
CA GLY A 427 19.28 -12.07 -20.51
C GLY A 427 19.28 -12.25 -19.00
N SER A 428 20.38 -11.94 -18.32
CA SER A 428 20.47 -11.98 -16.85
C SER A 428 19.60 -10.90 -16.20
N PHE A 429 19.29 -9.80 -16.90
CA PHE A 429 18.37 -8.73 -16.49
C PHE A 429 16.97 -8.88 -17.11
N GLU A 430 16.63 -10.08 -17.60
CA GLU A 430 15.32 -10.46 -18.16
C GLU A 430 14.98 -9.86 -19.53
N PHE A 431 15.94 -9.26 -20.25
CA PHE A 431 15.76 -8.89 -21.64
C PHE A 431 16.03 -10.09 -22.53
N THR A 432 14.98 -10.65 -23.15
CA THR A 432 15.06 -11.91 -23.94
C THR A 432 14.35 -11.76 -25.28
N GLY A 433 14.80 -12.53 -26.29
CA GLY A 433 14.17 -12.55 -27.61
C GLY A 433 14.14 -11.18 -28.29
N GLU A 434 12.96 -10.71 -28.65
CA GLU A 434 12.73 -9.41 -29.31
C GLU A 434 12.93 -8.20 -28.39
N ASP A 435 12.90 -8.39 -27.06
CA ASP A 435 13.01 -7.27 -26.10
C ASP A 435 14.35 -6.53 -26.23
N VAL A 436 15.41 -7.22 -26.66
CA VAL A 436 16.74 -6.61 -26.84
C VAL A 436 16.79 -5.58 -27.97
N PHE A 437 15.83 -5.63 -28.90
CA PHE A 437 15.74 -4.72 -30.04
C PHE A 437 14.72 -3.59 -29.85
N LYS A 438 14.00 -3.57 -28.72
CA LYS A 438 13.12 -2.46 -28.38
C LYS A 438 13.93 -1.19 -28.19
N LYS A 439 13.38 -0.06 -28.63
CA LYS A 439 13.96 1.26 -28.32
C LYS A 439 13.80 1.57 -26.84
N ILE A 440 14.78 2.24 -26.26
CA ILE A 440 14.76 2.64 -24.84
C ILE A 440 13.57 3.54 -24.55
N ASN A 441 13.14 4.36 -25.52
CA ASN A 441 11.96 5.20 -25.35
C ASN A 441 10.67 4.38 -25.13
N ASP A 442 10.57 3.21 -25.72
CA ASP A 442 9.38 2.32 -25.65
C ASP A 442 9.39 1.43 -24.41
N LEU A 443 10.46 1.45 -23.62
CA LEU A 443 10.59 0.68 -22.40
C LEU A 443 9.72 1.26 -21.28
N SER A 444 9.10 0.37 -20.50
CA SER A 444 8.48 0.72 -19.23
C SER A 444 9.53 1.26 -18.23
N GLY A 445 9.07 2.01 -17.21
CA GLY A 445 9.97 2.51 -16.16
C GLY A 445 10.80 1.39 -15.52
N GLY A 446 10.18 0.22 -15.26
CA GLY A 446 10.87 -0.94 -14.70
C GLY A 446 11.96 -1.52 -15.61
N GLU A 447 11.72 -1.57 -16.90
CA GLU A 447 12.72 -2.01 -17.89
C GLU A 447 13.88 -1.02 -18.00
N LYS A 448 13.60 0.28 -17.96
CA LYS A 448 14.65 1.33 -17.93
C LYS A 448 15.54 1.21 -16.70
N VAL A 449 14.97 0.95 -15.52
CA VAL A 449 15.75 0.70 -14.29
C VAL A 449 16.63 -0.53 -14.43
N LYS A 450 16.08 -1.65 -14.94
CA LYS A 450 16.84 -2.88 -15.17
C LYS A 450 18.02 -2.65 -16.13
N LEU A 451 17.79 -1.94 -17.24
CA LEU A 451 18.82 -1.61 -18.22
C LEU A 451 19.91 -0.70 -17.63
N SER A 452 19.51 0.35 -16.90
CA SER A 452 20.45 1.24 -16.21
C SER A 452 21.30 0.50 -15.18
N LEU A 453 20.69 -0.35 -14.34
CA LEU A 453 21.43 -1.18 -13.40
C LEU A 453 22.32 -2.20 -14.11
N CYS A 454 21.87 -2.80 -15.22
CA CYS A 454 22.69 -3.68 -16.05
C CYS A 454 23.97 -2.98 -16.50
N LYS A 455 23.84 -1.76 -17.04
CA LYS A 455 24.95 -0.92 -17.49
C LYS A 455 25.89 -0.56 -16.34
N ILE A 456 25.37 -0.15 -15.17
CA ILE A 456 26.18 0.24 -14.03
C ILE A 456 26.93 -0.97 -13.43
N LEU A 457 26.22 -2.08 -13.21
CA LEU A 457 26.78 -3.25 -12.52
C LEU A 457 27.77 -4.04 -13.35
N ASN A 458 27.72 -3.92 -14.69
CA ASN A 458 28.72 -4.54 -15.57
C ASN A 458 30.13 -3.96 -15.37
N ASN A 459 30.25 -2.70 -14.90
CA ASN A 459 31.52 -2.09 -14.48
C ASN A 459 32.03 -2.59 -13.13
N LYS A 460 31.27 -3.48 -12.48
CA LYS A 460 31.60 -4.08 -11.17
C LYS A 460 32.04 -3.07 -10.11
N PRO A 461 31.35 -1.93 -9.93
CA PRO A 461 31.70 -0.95 -8.92
C PRO A 461 31.72 -1.59 -7.53
N ASN A 462 32.47 -1.01 -6.58
CA ASN A 462 32.45 -1.45 -5.18
C ASN A 462 31.67 -0.49 -4.25
N LEU A 463 31.25 0.67 -4.78
CA LEU A 463 30.32 1.61 -4.16
C LEU A 463 29.18 1.92 -5.12
N LEU A 464 27.94 1.60 -4.74
CA LEU A 464 26.74 1.99 -5.46
C LEU A 464 26.06 3.18 -4.78
N ILE A 465 25.77 4.21 -5.55
CA ILE A 465 24.98 5.38 -5.12
C ILE A 465 23.71 5.39 -5.93
N LEU A 466 22.56 5.27 -5.24
CA LEU A 466 21.24 5.08 -5.86
C LEU A 466 20.28 6.18 -5.41
N ASP A 467 19.70 6.91 -6.37
CA ASP A 467 18.68 7.93 -6.10
C ASP A 467 17.30 7.44 -6.54
N GLU A 468 16.45 7.05 -5.59
CA GLU A 468 15.09 6.55 -5.75
C GLU A 468 14.96 5.42 -6.81
N PRO A 469 15.68 4.28 -6.65
CA PRO A 469 15.75 3.23 -7.69
C PRO A 469 14.45 2.45 -7.87
N THR A 470 13.45 2.62 -7.01
CA THR A 470 12.17 1.88 -7.04
C THR A 470 10.96 2.75 -7.39
N ASN A 471 11.15 4.03 -7.70
CA ASN A 471 10.06 4.91 -8.09
C ASN A 471 9.37 4.44 -9.38
N HIS A 472 8.05 4.50 -9.39
CA HIS A 472 7.18 4.12 -10.53
C HIS A 472 7.30 2.66 -10.98
N LEU A 473 7.88 1.79 -10.15
CA LEU A 473 8.02 0.37 -10.46
C LEU A 473 6.85 -0.44 -9.90
N ASP A 474 6.42 -1.44 -10.66
CA ASP A 474 5.51 -2.46 -10.16
C ASP A 474 6.18 -3.36 -9.11
N ILE A 475 5.36 -4.07 -8.35
CA ILE A 475 5.82 -4.92 -7.24
C ILE A 475 6.86 -5.96 -7.72
N ILE A 476 6.68 -6.53 -8.91
CA ILE A 476 7.58 -7.57 -9.47
C ILE A 476 8.95 -6.98 -9.79
N SER A 477 8.98 -5.79 -10.40
CA SER A 477 10.22 -5.08 -10.69
C SER A 477 10.95 -4.66 -9.42
N LYS A 478 10.22 -4.21 -8.38
CA LYS A 478 10.76 -3.93 -7.04
C LYS A 478 11.40 -5.16 -6.41
N ASP A 479 10.75 -6.35 -6.50
CA ASP A 479 11.33 -7.63 -6.03
C ASP A 479 12.65 -7.95 -6.69
N THR A 480 12.73 -7.71 -7.99
CA THR A 480 13.94 -7.99 -8.77
C THR A 480 15.10 -7.10 -8.29
N ILE A 481 14.85 -5.79 -8.15
CA ILE A 481 15.86 -4.83 -7.68
C ILE A 481 16.29 -5.14 -6.25
N GLU A 482 15.36 -5.44 -5.37
CA GLU A 482 15.65 -5.82 -3.99
C GLU A 482 16.60 -7.01 -3.93
N LYS A 483 16.32 -8.08 -4.70
CA LYS A 483 17.20 -9.25 -4.79
C LYS A 483 18.60 -8.92 -5.31
N ILE A 484 18.68 -8.00 -6.30
CA ILE A 484 19.97 -7.50 -6.81
C ILE A 484 20.75 -6.83 -5.68
N LEU A 485 20.12 -5.85 -5.02
CA LEU A 485 20.80 -5.03 -4.00
C LEU A 485 21.10 -5.81 -2.72
N THR A 486 20.25 -6.77 -2.35
CA THR A 486 20.49 -7.65 -1.19
C THR A 486 21.71 -8.54 -1.43
N ASN A 487 21.87 -9.09 -2.65
CA ASN A 487 22.98 -9.97 -3.02
C ASN A 487 24.25 -9.21 -3.43
N TYR A 488 24.21 -7.88 -3.50
CA TYR A 488 25.36 -7.07 -3.84
C TYR A 488 26.35 -7.01 -2.66
N ASN A 489 27.62 -7.40 -2.92
CA ASN A 489 28.65 -7.51 -1.89
C ASN A 489 29.45 -6.22 -1.63
N GLY A 490 29.19 -5.15 -2.40
CA GLY A 490 29.81 -3.84 -2.20
C GLY A 490 29.08 -2.98 -1.19
N THR A 491 29.53 -1.74 -1.08
CA THR A 491 28.92 -0.69 -0.24
C THR A 491 27.79 -0.01 -1.03
N ILE A 492 26.71 0.34 -0.35
CA ILE A 492 25.53 1.01 -0.96
C ILE A 492 25.24 2.31 -0.21
N ILE A 493 24.98 3.38 -0.94
CA ILE A 493 24.30 4.60 -0.46
C ILE A 493 23.02 4.71 -1.27
N MET A 494 21.86 4.72 -0.61
CA MET A 494 20.58 4.72 -1.29
C MET A 494 19.61 5.72 -0.68
N VAL A 495 19.05 6.61 -1.50
CA VAL A 495 17.85 7.38 -1.16
C VAL A 495 16.65 6.58 -1.61
N SER A 496 15.71 6.33 -0.74
CA SER A 496 14.45 5.69 -1.10
C SER A 496 13.32 6.02 -0.13
N HIS A 497 12.09 6.04 -0.64
CA HIS A 497 10.85 6.06 0.14
C HIS A 497 10.22 4.66 0.27
N ASP A 498 10.79 3.65 -0.37
CA ASP A 498 10.36 2.27 -0.27
C ASP A 498 10.88 1.64 1.04
N ARG A 499 9.99 1.63 2.04
CA ARG A 499 10.30 1.12 3.39
C ARG A 499 10.68 -0.36 3.39
N TYR A 500 10.10 -1.15 2.47
CA TYR A 500 10.38 -2.57 2.34
C TYR A 500 11.80 -2.79 1.82
N LEU A 501 12.19 -2.03 0.80
CA LEU A 501 13.55 -2.05 0.27
C LEU A 501 14.59 -1.61 1.31
N ILE A 502 14.35 -0.50 2.00
CA ILE A 502 15.24 0.01 3.05
C ILE A 502 15.41 -1.04 4.16
N ASN A 503 14.31 -1.65 4.61
CA ASN A 503 14.32 -2.65 5.68
C ASN A 503 15.14 -3.90 5.33
N ASN A 504 15.06 -4.35 4.07
CA ASN A 504 15.70 -5.61 3.65
C ASN A 504 17.12 -5.44 3.16
N VAL A 505 17.50 -4.25 2.71
CA VAL A 505 18.81 -3.97 2.13
C VAL A 505 19.71 -3.21 3.09
N CYS A 506 19.21 -2.18 3.78
CA CYS A 506 20.05 -1.26 4.55
C CYS A 506 20.32 -1.74 5.97
N ASN A 507 21.59 -1.66 6.39
CA ASN A 507 22.03 -1.95 7.76
C ASN A 507 22.35 -0.68 8.56
N LYS A 508 22.42 0.47 7.91
CA LYS A 508 22.59 1.80 8.50
C LYS A 508 21.60 2.79 7.92
N LEU A 509 21.23 3.80 8.70
CA LEU A 509 20.32 4.86 8.27
C LEU A 509 20.94 6.23 8.51
N LEU A 510 20.77 7.12 7.53
CA LEU A 510 21.00 8.56 7.66
C LEU A 510 19.64 9.26 7.60
N VAL A 511 19.19 9.75 8.74
CA VAL A 511 17.87 10.37 8.88
C VAL A 511 18.01 11.87 8.87
N PHE A 512 17.32 12.51 7.91
CA PHE A 512 17.24 13.96 7.81
C PHE A 512 16.00 14.45 8.58
N GLU A 513 16.23 15.21 9.65
CA GLU A 513 15.19 15.84 10.48
C GLU A 513 15.65 17.25 10.89
N ASN A 514 14.76 18.24 10.80
CA ASN A 514 15.02 19.62 11.28
C ASN A 514 16.32 20.26 10.76
N ASN A 515 16.65 20.07 9.47
CA ASN A 515 17.89 20.52 8.82
C ASN A 515 19.18 19.91 9.36
N GLU A 516 19.09 18.85 10.13
CA GLU A 516 20.21 18.03 10.59
C GLU A 516 20.10 16.62 10.01
N ALA A 517 21.24 15.94 9.88
CA ALA A 517 21.28 14.55 9.47
C ALA A 517 21.98 13.71 10.54
N LYS A 518 21.29 12.69 11.07
CA LYS A 518 21.81 11.78 12.09
C LYS A 518 22.05 10.39 11.53
N LEU A 519 23.25 9.85 11.76
CA LEU A 519 23.59 8.49 11.39
C LEU A 519 23.18 7.52 12.51
N TYR A 520 22.45 6.48 12.13
CA TYR A 520 22.08 5.35 12.98
C TYR A 520 22.76 4.07 12.44
N ASN A 521 23.47 3.36 13.32
CA ASN A 521 24.20 2.14 12.99
C ASN A 521 23.32 0.89 13.12
N TYR A 522 22.05 0.99 12.72
CA TYR A 522 21.07 -0.08 12.72
C TYR A 522 20.04 0.11 11.61
N GLY A 523 19.31 -0.98 11.27
CA GLY A 523 18.37 -0.99 10.17
C GLY A 523 17.02 -0.31 10.50
N TYR A 524 16.14 -0.23 9.48
CA TYR A 524 14.89 0.52 9.54
C TYR A 524 13.91 0.01 10.61
N LYS A 525 13.80 -1.30 10.79
CA LYS A 525 12.91 -1.88 11.80
C LYS A 525 13.28 -1.45 13.22
N GLU A 526 14.57 -1.52 13.55
CA GLU A 526 15.08 -1.11 14.87
C GLU A 526 14.93 0.41 15.08
N TYR A 527 15.11 1.20 14.01
CA TYR A 527 14.86 2.63 14.03
C TYR A 527 13.41 2.94 14.41
N LEU A 528 12.43 2.25 13.79
CA LEU A 528 11.02 2.44 14.10
C LEU A 528 10.66 2.05 15.54
N GLU A 529 11.25 0.95 16.04
CA GLU A 529 11.03 0.51 17.42
C GLU A 529 11.54 1.55 18.43
N LYS A 530 12.74 2.08 18.22
CA LYS A 530 13.35 3.10 19.10
C LYS A 530 12.62 4.43 18.98
N ARG A 531 12.22 4.86 17.80
CA ARG A 531 11.44 6.09 17.60
C ARG A 531 10.09 6.07 18.33
N LYS A 532 9.43 4.91 18.44
CA LYS A 532 8.19 4.78 19.22
C LYS A 532 8.40 4.98 20.72
N VAL A 533 9.58 4.66 21.22
CA VAL A 533 9.93 4.85 22.63
C VAL A 533 10.25 6.33 22.93
N ASP A 534 10.87 7.04 21.98
CA ASP A 534 11.26 8.43 22.11
C ASP A 534 10.12 9.44 21.87
N ILE A 535 9.01 9.01 21.27
CA ILE A 535 7.80 9.83 21.25
C ILE A 535 7.19 9.72 22.66
N PRO A 536 7.27 10.76 23.51
CA PRO A 536 6.48 10.75 24.73
C PRO A 536 5.03 10.58 24.26
N ILE A 537 4.39 9.51 24.70
CA ILE A 537 2.94 9.40 24.60
C ILE A 537 2.47 10.74 25.14
N LEU A 538 2.01 11.62 24.28
CA LEU A 538 1.26 12.78 24.69
C LEU A 538 0.05 12.19 25.42
N LYS A 539 0.26 11.90 26.71
CA LYS A 539 -0.83 11.86 27.66
C LYS A 539 -1.49 13.20 27.41
N GLU A 540 -2.71 13.18 26.92
CA GLU A 540 -3.56 14.36 26.92
C GLU A 540 -3.31 15.03 28.25
N GLU A 541 -2.72 16.24 28.23
CA GLU A 541 -2.56 17.02 29.45
C GLU A 541 -3.96 17.17 30.01
N PRO A 542 -4.22 16.74 31.24
CA PRO A 542 -5.50 17.01 31.84
C PRO A 542 -5.60 18.53 31.90
N LYS A 543 -6.56 19.10 31.18
CA LYS A 543 -6.95 20.50 31.29
C LYS A 543 -7.01 20.82 32.77
N LYS A 544 -6.17 21.73 33.23
CA LYS A 544 -6.26 22.32 34.58
C LYS A 544 -7.61 23.01 34.68
N GLU A 545 -8.64 22.28 34.98
CA GLU A 545 -9.88 22.81 35.52
C GLU A 545 -9.70 23.01 37.03
N LYS A 546 -10.05 24.20 37.44
CA LYS A 546 -10.00 24.67 38.80
C LYS A 546 -10.70 23.70 39.75
N ASN A 547 -9.96 23.28 40.78
CA ASN A 547 -10.47 22.52 41.90
C ASN A 547 -11.76 23.10 42.44
N LYS A 548 -12.83 22.35 42.39
CA LYS A 548 -13.75 22.06 43.52
C LYS A 548 -14.81 21.07 43.07
N VAL A 549 -14.93 19.99 43.91
CA VAL A 549 -16.01 18.97 43.83
C VAL A 549 -15.86 17.93 42.73
N ILE A 550 -15.04 16.91 42.90
CA ILE A 550 -15.27 15.55 42.33
C ILE A 550 -14.38 14.54 43.10
N ASN A 551 -14.87 14.04 44.21
CA ASN A 551 -14.30 12.87 44.90
C ASN A 551 -15.31 11.70 44.98
N LYS A 552 -16.45 11.73 44.24
CA LYS A 552 -17.44 10.65 44.26
C LYS A 552 -17.64 9.91 42.91
N THR A 553 -17.22 10.47 41.79
CA THR A 553 -17.49 9.87 40.45
C THR A 553 -16.41 8.88 39.98
N VAL A 554 -15.17 8.97 40.40
CA VAL A 554 -14.07 8.08 39.97
C VAL A 554 -14.22 6.66 40.56
N ASP A 555 -14.82 6.53 41.75
CA ASP A 555 -15.04 5.23 42.40
C ASP A 555 -16.17 4.42 41.74
N ASN A 556 -17.19 5.11 41.18
CA ASN A 556 -18.33 4.46 40.56
C ASN A 556 -18.02 3.95 39.11
N THR A 557 -17.21 4.64 38.34
CA THR A 557 -16.82 4.19 36.99
C THR A 557 -15.91 2.95 37.04
N SER A 558 -15.05 2.87 38.05
CA SER A 558 -14.23 1.69 38.31
C SER A 558 -15.08 0.47 38.71
N LYS A 559 -16.15 0.67 39.50
CA LYS A 559 -17.11 -0.38 39.90
C LYS A 559 -17.96 -0.84 38.72
N LEU A 560 -18.44 0.07 37.85
CA LEU A 560 -19.18 -0.24 36.62
C LEU A 560 -18.37 -1.14 35.68
N ASN A 561 -17.10 -0.81 35.46
CA ASN A 561 -16.21 -1.62 34.61
C ASN A 561 -15.89 -2.99 35.20
N LYS A 562 -15.92 -3.12 36.53
CA LYS A 562 -15.71 -4.39 37.21
C LYS A 562 -16.92 -5.32 37.09
N ILE A 563 -18.12 -4.79 37.26
CA ILE A 563 -19.38 -5.53 37.10
C ILE A 563 -19.55 -5.96 35.64
N MET A 564 -19.20 -5.11 34.66
CA MET A 564 -19.27 -5.44 33.25
C MET A 564 -18.36 -6.62 32.86
N LYS A 565 -17.13 -6.68 33.41
CA LYS A 565 -16.24 -7.84 33.24
C LYS A 565 -16.77 -9.12 33.90
N GLU A 566 -17.45 -9.00 35.05
CA GLU A 566 -18.07 -10.14 35.70
C GLU A 566 -19.23 -10.69 34.86
N ILE A 567 -20.05 -9.82 34.23
CA ILE A 567 -21.11 -10.21 33.31
C ILE A 567 -20.54 -10.93 32.07
N GLU A 568 -19.47 -10.40 31.46
CA GLU A 568 -18.80 -11.04 30.31
C GLU A 568 -18.24 -12.44 30.63
N LEU A 569 -17.72 -12.66 31.85
CA LEU A 569 -17.24 -13.96 32.27
C LEU A 569 -18.41 -14.98 32.46
N LEU A 570 -19.50 -14.52 33.06
CA LEU A 570 -20.70 -15.35 33.25
C LEU A 570 -21.37 -15.72 31.93
N ASP A 571 -21.41 -14.79 30.96
CA ASP A 571 -21.89 -15.05 29.60
C ASP A 571 -21.04 -16.08 28.84
N ASN A 572 -19.72 -16.06 29.03
CA ASN A 572 -18.84 -17.06 28.45
C ASN A 572 -19.05 -18.44 29.07
N ASP A 573 -19.31 -18.51 30.38
CA ASP A 573 -19.59 -19.78 31.05
C ASP A 573 -20.98 -20.34 30.66
N LEU A 574 -21.97 -19.45 30.48
CA LEU A 574 -23.29 -19.81 29.94
C LEU A 574 -23.20 -20.38 28.52
N LYS A 575 -22.37 -19.81 27.65
CA LYS A 575 -22.09 -20.34 26.29
C LYS A 575 -21.44 -21.73 26.35
N LYS A 576 -20.51 -21.97 27.31
CA LYS A 576 -19.87 -23.28 27.47
C LYS A 576 -20.86 -24.34 27.93
N LEU A 577 -21.75 -24.01 28.86
CA LEU A 577 -22.78 -24.95 29.36
C LEU A 577 -23.82 -25.24 28.28
N ASN A 578 -24.26 -24.24 27.50
CA ASN A 578 -25.16 -24.46 26.36
C ASN A 578 -24.53 -25.38 25.31
N ASN A 579 -23.22 -25.23 25.03
CA ASN A 579 -22.53 -26.14 24.13
C ASN A 579 -22.41 -27.57 24.69
N LYS A 580 -22.18 -27.73 26.00
CA LYS A 580 -22.19 -29.04 26.64
C LYS A 580 -23.56 -29.71 26.58
N LEU A 581 -24.65 -28.95 26.68
CA LEU A 581 -26.01 -29.49 26.57
C LEU A 581 -26.29 -30.09 25.17
N LEU A 582 -25.59 -29.62 24.12
CA LEU A 582 -25.69 -30.13 22.76
C LEU A 582 -24.83 -31.40 22.50
N GLU A 583 -23.96 -31.77 23.44
CA GLU A 583 -23.15 -32.98 23.30
C GLU A 583 -24.01 -34.24 23.41
N LYS A 584 -23.82 -35.18 22.49
CA LYS A 584 -24.63 -36.41 22.37
C LYS A 584 -24.69 -37.26 23.64
N GLU A 585 -23.61 -37.24 24.44
CA GLU A 585 -23.50 -37.96 25.72
C GLU A 585 -24.33 -37.32 26.84
N VAL A 586 -24.57 -36.03 26.79
CA VAL A 586 -25.37 -35.27 27.77
C VAL A 586 -26.83 -35.29 27.35
N TYR A 587 -27.14 -35.09 26.08
CA TYR A 587 -28.52 -35.08 25.54
C TYR A 587 -29.23 -36.44 25.73
N MET A 588 -28.48 -37.57 25.69
CA MET A 588 -29.04 -38.91 25.91
C MET A 588 -29.21 -39.29 27.38
N ASN A 589 -28.73 -38.47 28.32
CA ASN A 589 -28.83 -38.75 29.77
C ASN A 589 -29.66 -37.67 30.48
N VAL A 590 -30.94 -37.98 30.70
CA VAL A 590 -31.93 -37.04 31.28
C VAL A 590 -31.50 -36.48 32.65
N ALA A 591 -30.75 -37.23 33.46
CA ALA A 591 -30.27 -36.75 34.76
C ALA A 591 -29.16 -35.68 34.60
N LYS A 592 -28.17 -35.92 33.71
CA LYS A 592 -27.10 -34.97 33.43
C LYS A 592 -27.61 -33.72 32.70
N ALA A 593 -28.57 -33.87 31.80
CA ALA A 593 -29.18 -32.71 31.12
C ALA A 593 -29.90 -31.80 32.12
N LYS A 594 -30.65 -32.35 33.09
CA LYS A 594 -31.31 -31.57 34.14
C LYS A 594 -30.34 -30.85 35.07
N GLU A 595 -29.20 -31.46 35.41
CA GLU A 595 -28.16 -30.78 36.21
C GLU A 595 -27.59 -29.57 35.47
N ILE A 596 -27.26 -29.70 34.17
CA ILE A 596 -26.73 -28.62 33.37
C ILE A 596 -27.79 -27.53 33.11
N GLU A 597 -29.06 -27.90 32.91
CA GLU A 597 -30.16 -26.92 32.80
C GLU A 597 -30.31 -26.11 34.09
N GLN A 598 -30.13 -26.74 35.25
CA GLN A 598 -30.21 -26.07 36.55
C GLN A 598 -29.02 -25.13 36.79
N GLU A 599 -27.81 -25.50 36.30
CA GLU A 599 -26.65 -24.63 36.29
C GLU A 599 -26.83 -23.42 35.33
N ILE A 600 -27.38 -23.61 34.14
CA ILE A 600 -27.72 -22.56 33.19
C ILE A 600 -28.70 -21.57 33.82
N LEU A 601 -29.77 -22.07 34.48
CA LEU A 601 -30.73 -21.22 35.16
C LEU A 601 -30.09 -20.37 36.27
N ASN A 602 -29.20 -20.98 37.05
CA ASN A 602 -28.49 -20.30 38.14
C ASN A 602 -27.54 -19.20 37.60
N ILE A 603 -26.86 -19.44 36.48
CA ILE A 603 -25.98 -18.43 35.84
C ILE A 603 -26.81 -17.34 35.23
N THR A 604 -27.92 -17.64 34.56
CA THR A 604 -28.83 -16.66 33.99
C THR A 604 -29.36 -15.71 35.06
N ASN A 605 -29.82 -16.22 36.18
CA ASN A 605 -30.26 -15.40 37.31
C ASN A 605 -29.15 -14.50 37.86
N LYS A 606 -27.90 -15.01 37.94
CA LYS A 606 -26.76 -14.19 38.36
C LYS A 606 -26.44 -13.07 37.37
N ILE A 607 -26.58 -13.31 36.07
CA ILE A 607 -26.41 -12.28 35.03
C ILE A 607 -27.48 -11.20 35.17
N GLU A 608 -28.74 -11.58 35.39
CA GLU A 608 -29.83 -10.62 35.60
C GLU A 608 -29.62 -9.76 36.88
N ASP A 609 -29.19 -10.36 37.97
CA ASP A 609 -28.91 -9.62 39.20
C ASP A 609 -27.73 -8.66 39.04
N LYS A 610 -26.67 -9.08 38.36
CA LYS A 610 -25.52 -8.23 38.04
C LYS A 610 -25.87 -7.11 37.06
N THR A 611 -26.75 -7.37 36.11
CA THR A 611 -27.23 -6.35 35.16
C THR A 611 -28.06 -5.29 35.89
N LYS A 612 -28.93 -5.68 36.82
CA LYS A 612 -29.68 -4.73 37.67
C LYS A 612 -28.76 -3.91 38.58
N GLU A 613 -27.71 -4.53 39.12
CA GLU A 613 -26.69 -3.86 39.91
C GLU A 613 -25.94 -2.82 39.07
N TRP A 614 -25.57 -3.16 37.83
CA TRP A 614 -24.94 -2.28 36.86
C TRP A 614 -25.85 -1.10 36.49
N GLU A 615 -27.14 -1.37 36.16
CA GLU A 615 -28.11 -0.32 35.81
C GLU A 615 -28.34 0.64 36.98
N SER A 616 -28.42 0.11 38.21
CA SER A 616 -28.62 0.93 39.41
C SER A 616 -27.42 1.85 39.71
N LEU A 617 -26.22 1.40 39.36
CA LEU A 617 -24.98 2.19 39.49
C LEU A 617 -24.80 3.16 38.32
N ALA A 618 -25.20 2.78 37.09
CA ALA A 618 -25.16 3.63 35.91
C ALA A 618 -26.10 4.84 36.09
N ASN A 619 -27.32 4.65 36.55
CA ASN A 619 -28.29 5.71 36.84
C ASN A 619 -27.86 6.64 38.01
N LYS A 620 -26.81 6.29 38.77
CA LYS A 620 -26.22 7.18 39.80
C LYS A 620 -25.02 7.96 39.32
N VAL A 621 -24.57 7.68 38.09
CA VAL A 621 -23.40 8.33 37.43
C VAL A 621 -23.84 9.34 36.36
N GLU A 622 -25.09 9.20 35.79
CA GLU A 622 -25.78 10.26 35.07
C GLU A 622 -26.31 11.33 36.06
#